data_ab5fee649ee55edddc1e04779fd58edb
#
_entry.id   ab5fee649ee55edddc1e04779fd58edb
#
_cell.length_a   1.000
_cell.length_b   1.000
_cell.length_c   1.000
_cell.angle_alpha   90.00
_cell.angle_beta   90.00
_cell.angle_gamma   90.00
#
_symmetry.space_group_name_H-M   'P 1'
#
loop_
_entity.id
_entity.type
_entity.pdbx_description
1 polymer ?
#
loop_
_entity_poly.entity_id
_entity_poly.type
_entity_poly.pdbx_seq_one_letter_code
_entity_poly.pdbx_strand_id
1 'polypeptide(L)'
;VQTRTPQVAFGISMRTLPGFKGLADLRGRRIGLAQAGSVDAMVTLQLLAQAGIRLEDVSLMELGTSPSAVTALRSGVVDALGHFDPAMMEQRGEVRIIADTRTLKGTIDLFGGLLPSACLYAPIDFVQKHPATCQALTAGIVHALKWLQTAGPGDLIKTVPEHFFQGDRALYLASFMKVRESISPDGLMPADAAQTALRSLLGLYPGMRLEGVALGRSFTNEFARRAKDRFKA
;
A
#
# COMPACT_ATOMS: atom_id res chain seq x y z
N VAL A 1 9.37 9.94 1.16
CA VAL A 1 8.50 8.73 1.13
C VAL A 1 9.25 7.55 0.54
N GLN A 2 8.91 6.32 0.94
CA GLN A 2 9.48 5.08 0.39
C GLN A 2 8.64 4.55 -0.77
N THR A 3 7.32 4.71 -0.70
CA THR A 3 6.39 4.27 -1.74
C THR A 3 5.54 5.41 -2.27
N ARG A 4 5.08 5.29 -3.52
CA ARG A 4 4.16 6.23 -4.16
C ARG A 4 2.71 5.76 -4.13
N THR A 5 2.50 4.52 -3.69
CA THR A 5 1.20 3.85 -3.68
C THR A 5 0.99 3.07 -2.39
N PRO A 6 -0.25 2.66 -2.07
CA PRO A 6 -0.57 1.80 -0.92
C PRO A 6 0.05 0.39 -0.99
N GLN A 7 0.41 -0.10 -2.17
CA GLN A 7 0.93 -1.45 -2.42
C GLN A 7 -0.01 -2.58 -1.96
N VAL A 8 -1.30 -2.36 -2.02
CA VAL A 8 -2.34 -3.31 -1.64
C VAL A 8 -2.99 -3.89 -2.89
N ALA A 9 -3.15 -5.21 -2.92
CA ALA A 9 -4.00 -5.92 -3.86
C ALA A 9 -5.29 -6.34 -3.14
N PHE A 10 -6.45 -5.97 -3.67
CA PHE A 10 -7.73 -6.43 -3.16
C PHE A 10 -8.28 -7.53 -4.07
N GLY A 11 -8.40 -8.74 -3.50
CA GLY A 11 -8.82 -9.94 -4.21
C GLY A 11 -10.10 -10.54 -3.68
N ILE A 12 -10.88 -11.13 -4.58
CA ILE A 12 -12.08 -11.89 -4.27
C ILE A 12 -11.81 -13.39 -4.43
N SER A 13 -12.41 -14.19 -3.57
CA SER A 13 -12.35 -15.65 -3.64
C SER A 13 -13.15 -16.18 -4.82
N MET A 14 -12.52 -16.90 -5.74
CA MET A 14 -13.19 -17.57 -6.83
C MET A 14 -14.00 -18.78 -6.37
N ARG A 15 -13.76 -19.25 -5.16
CA ARG A 15 -14.54 -20.31 -4.52
C ARG A 15 -15.92 -19.84 -4.08
N THR A 16 -15.99 -18.67 -3.39
CA THR A 16 -17.25 -18.17 -2.80
C THR A 16 -17.95 -17.17 -3.71
N LEU A 17 -17.23 -16.56 -4.66
CA LEU A 17 -17.72 -15.58 -5.61
C LEU A 17 -17.36 -15.93 -7.07
N PRO A 18 -17.64 -17.16 -7.56
CA PRO A 18 -17.23 -17.56 -8.90
C PRO A 18 -17.93 -16.73 -10.01
N GLY A 19 -19.11 -16.21 -9.71
CA GLY A 19 -19.91 -15.40 -10.64
C GLY A 19 -19.79 -13.89 -10.47
N PHE A 20 -18.75 -13.39 -9.78
CA PHE A 20 -18.56 -11.95 -9.54
C PHE A 20 -18.53 -11.15 -10.84
N LYS A 21 -19.39 -10.15 -10.96
CA LYS A 21 -19.54 -9.29 -12.13
C LYS A 21 -19.04 -7.86 -11.90
N GLY A 22 -19.10 -7.38 -10.65
CA GLY A 22 -18.68 -6.02 -10.32
C GLY A 22 -18.76 -5.71 -8.84
N LEU A 23 -18.30 -4.52 -8.44
CA LEU A 23 -18.19 -4.12 -7.04
C LEU A 23 -19.51 -4.24 -6.26
N ALA A 24 -20.67 -4.09 -6.92
CA ALA A 24 -21.97 -4.25 -6.26
C ALA A 24 -22.18 -5.64 -5.65
N ASP A 25 -21.49 -6.67 -6.16
CA ASP A 25 -21.56 -8.04 -5.65
C ASP A 25 -20.85 -8.22 -4.28
N LEU A 26 -20.11 -7.20 -3.83
CA LEU A 26 -19.53 -7.17 -2.50
C LEU A 26 -20.58 -6.92 -1.40
N ARG A 27 -21.79 -6.46 -1.75
CA ARG A 27 -22.87 -6.27 -0.76
C ARG A 27 -23.22 -7.58 -0.06
N GLY A 28 -23.32 -7.54 1.25
CA GLY A 28 -23.59 -8.73 2.09
C GLY A 28 -22.39 -9.67 2.23
N ARG A 29 -21.19 -9.29 1.76
CA ARG A 29 -20.01 -10.16 1.80
C ARG A 29 -19.15 -9.92 3.03
N ARG A 30 -18.36 -10.95 3.37
CA ARG A 30 -17.38 -10.93 4.45
C ARG A 30 -16.02 -10.55 3.87
N ILE A 31 -15.46 -9.47 4.34
CA ILE A 31 -14.21 -8.90 3.83
C ILE A 31 -13.17 -8.93 4.94
N GLY A 32 -12.05 -9.60 4.69
CA GLY A 32 -10.92 -9.66 5.60
C GLY A 32 -10.03 -8.43 5.49
N LEU A 33 -9.60 -7.89 6.62
CA LEU A 33 -8.65 -6.78 6.75
C LEU A 33 -7.52 -7.20 7.67
N ALA A 34 -6.37 -6.51 7.57
CA ALA A 34 -5.30 -6.68 8.56
C ALA A 34 -5.78 -6.19 9.94
N GLN A 35 -6.23 -4.95 9.99
CA GLN A 35 -6.84 -4.30 11.16
C GLN A 35 -7.57 -3.02 10.76
N ALA A 36 -8.46 -2.53 11.61
CA ALA A 36 -9.09 -1.23 11.40
C ALA A 36 -8.04 -0.10 11.33
N GLY A 37 -8.24 0.83 10.41
CA GLY A 37 -7.32 1.97 10.21
C GLY A 37 -6.03 1.64 9.44
N SER A 38 -5.83 0.40 9.03
CA SER A 38 -4.69 0.01 8.17
C SER A 38 -4.86 0.51 6.74
N VAL A 39 -3.79 0.45 5.96
CA VAL A 39 -3.78 0.87 4.55
C VAL A 39 -4.73 0.02 3.70
N ASP A 40 -4.79 -1.28 3.95
CA ASP A 40 -5.72 -2.19 3.27
C ASP A 40 -7.18 -1.93 3.65
N ALA A 41 -7.45 -1.53 4.90
CA ALA A 41 -8.77 -1.05 5.30
C ALA A 41 -9.16 0.20 4.49
N MET A 42 -8.25 1.15 4.33
CA MET A 42 -8.48 2.37 3.54
C MET A 42 -8.77 2.04 2.07
N VAL A 43 -8.02 1.12 1.45
CA VAL A 43 -8.28 0.63 0.09
C VAL A 43 -9.66 -0.03 -0.01
N THR A 44 -10.00 -0.88 0.95
CA THR A 44 -11.30 -1.55 1.02
C THR A 44 -12.45 -0.55 1.13
N LEU A 45 -12.35 0.40 2.06
CA LEU A 45 -13.37 1.44 2.25
C LEU A 45 -13.56 2.29 1.00
N GLN A 46 -12.48 2.63 0.31
CA GLN A 46 -12.53 3.38 -0.94
C GLN A 46 -13.26 2.60 -2.05
N LEU A 47 -13.02 1.29 -2.16
CA LEU A 47 -13.74 0.42 -3.10
C LEU A 47 -15.24 0.36 -2.80
N LEU A 48 -15.59 0.18 -1.52
CA LEU A 48 -16.99 0.15 -1.09
C LEU A 48 -17.69 1.50 -1.37
N ALA A 49 -17.00 2.61 -1.09
CA ALA A 49 -17.53 3.95 -1.36
C ALA A 49 -17.79 4.18 -2.85
N GLN A 50 -16.86 3.76 -3.73
CA GLN A 50 -17.07 3.83 -5.18
C GLN A 50 -18.27 3.00 -5.67
N ALA A 51 -18.56 1.89 -4.99
CA ALA A 51 -19.68 1.03 -5.28
C ALA A 51 -21.01 1.50 -4.65
N GLY A 52 -21.00 2.57 -3.86
CA GLY A 52 -22.14 3.01 -3.08
C GLY A 52 -22.59 1.98 -2.02
N ILE A 53 -21.64 1.20 -1.50
CA ILE A 53 -21.89 0.19 -0.46
C ILE A 53 -21.51 0.81 0.89
N ARG A 54 -22.45 0.80 1.84
CA ARG A 54 -22.22 1.28 3.19
C ARG A 54 -21.54 0.20 4.03
N LEU A 55 -20.84 0.61 5.08
CA LEU A 55 -20.15 -0.34 5.97
C LEU A 55 -21.09 -1.36 6.63
N GLU A 56 -22.32 -0.96 6.91
CA GLU A 56 -23.37 -1.84 7.46
C GLU A 56 -23.87 -2.89 6.46
N ASP A 57 -23.60 -2.69 5.16
CA ASP A 57 -23.98 -3.63 4.10
C ASP A 57 -22.93 -4.73 3.88
N VAL A 58 -21.82 -4.75 4.64
CA VAL A 58 -20.75 -5.76 4.56
C VAL A 58 -20.33 -6.20 5.97
N SER A 59 -19.66 -7.34 6.07
CA SER A 59 -19.05 -7.81 7.33
C SER A 59 -17.54 -7.68 7.23
N LEU A 60 -16.94 -6.71 7.95
CA LEU A 60 -15.50 -6.56 8.03
C LEU A 60 -14.92 -7.44 9.14
N MET A 61 -13.86 -8.19 8.86
CA MET A 61 -13.21 -9.11 9.78
C MET A 61 -11.72 -8.81 9.87
N GLU A 62 -11.22 -8.54 11.07
CA GLU A 62 -9.79 -8.36 11.32
C GLU A 62 -9.08 -9.72 11.41
N LEU A 63 -8.17 -9.99 10.50
CA LEU A 63 -7.48 -11.27 10.36
C LEU A 63 -5.97 -11.17 10.61
N GLY A 64 -5.46 -9.95 10.86
CA GLY A 64 -4.03 -9.69 10.94
C GLY A 64 -3.32 -9.82 9.59
N THR A 65 -1.98 -9.83 9.63
CA THR A 65 -1.10 -9.86 8.44
C THR A 65 -0.48 -11.23 8.19
N SER A 66 -1.07 -12.28 8.69
CA SER A 66 -0.47 -13.62 8.73
C SER A 66 -1.00 -14.55 7.65
N PRO A 67 -0.38 -15.73 7.47
CA PRO A 67 -0.90 -16.81 6.65
C PRO A 67 -2.34 -17.22 6.98
N SER A 68 -2.83 -16.91 8.20
CA SER A 68 -4.21 -17.13 8.62
C SER A 68 -5.23 -16.39 7.75
N ALA A 69 -4.92 -15.17 7.29
CA ALA A 69 -5.78 -14.42 6.38
C ALA A 69 -5.98 -15.14 5.05
N VAL A 70 -4.90 -15.68 4.46
CA VAL A 70 -4.96 -16.51 3.25
C VAL A 70 -5.76 -17.79 3.48
N THR A 71 -5.57 -18.43 4.64
CA THR A 71 -6.34 -19.63 5.02
C THR A 71 -7.82 -19.31 5.16
N ALA A 72 -8.19 -18.18 5.77
CA ALA A 72 -9.58 -17.74 5.90
C ALA A 72 -10.25 -17.53 4.53
N LEU A 73 -9.52 -16.95 3.56
CA LEU A 73 -10.01 -16.80 2.19
C LEU A 73 -10.20 -18.16 1.49
N ARG A 74 -9.22 -19.06 1.59
CA ARG A 74 -9.28 -20.41 1.01
C ARG A 74 -10.37 -21.27 1.60
N SER A 75 -10.59 -21.19 2.90
CA SER A 75 -11.66 -21.94 3.58
C SER A 75 -13.05 -21.35 3.38
N GLY A 76 -13.15 -20.12 2.85
CA GLY A 76 -14.42 -19.42 2.64
C GLY A 76 -14.96 -18.77 3.91
N VAL A 77 -14.13 -18.51 4.92
CA VAL A 77 -14.48 -17.71 6.11
C VAL A 77 -14.69 -16.26 5.68
N VAL A 78 -13.87 -15.77 4.75
CA VAL A 78 -14.08 -14.47 4.09
C VAL A 78 -14.23 -14.65 2.58
N ASP A 79 -14.91 -13.72 1.94
CA ASP A 79 -15.21 -13.73 0.51
C ASP A 79 -14.22 -12.85 -0.29
N ALA A 80 -13.58 -11.90 0.39
CA ALA A 80 -12.57 -11.00 -0.16
C ALA A 80 -11.50 -10.67 0.88
N LEU A 81 -10.31 -10.27 0.40
CA LEU A 81 -9.17 -9.96 1.26
C LEU A 81 -8.35 -8.80 0.67
N GLY A 82 -8.01 -7.82 1.51
CA GLY A 82 -7.24 -6.63 1.12
C GLY A 82 -5.74 -6.70 1.44
N HIS A 83 -5.30 -7.64 2.28
CA HIS A 83 -3.90 -7.68 2.73
C HIS A 83 -3.30 -9.07 2.56
N PHE A 84 -2.67 -9.31 1.41
CA PHE A 84 -1.96 -10.56 1.12
C PHE A 84 -1.08 -10.40 -0.14
N ASP A 85 -0.13 -11.31 -0.34
CA ASP A 85 0.54 -11.46 -1.63
C ASP A 85 -0.30 -12.39 -2.50
N PRO A 86 -0.93 -11.88 -3.55
CA PRO A 86 -1.85 -12.66 -4.36
C PRO A 86 -1.16 -13.54 -5.41
N ALA A 87 0.15 -13.40 -5.64
CA ALA A 87 0.80 -13.94 -6.83
C ALA A 87 0.56 -15.44 -7.02
N MET A 88 0.74 -16.25 -5.96
CA MET A 88 0.50 -17.69 -6.03
C MET A 88 -0.98 -18.03 -6.21
N MET A 89 -1.87 -17.29 -5.55
CA MET A 89 -3.32 -17.54 -5.61
C MET A 89 -3.91 -17.13 -6.96
N GLU A 90 -3.40 -16.04 -7.56
CA GLU A 90 -3.75 -15.63 -8.92
C GLU A 90 -3.34 -16.71 -9.94
N GLN A 91 -2.10 -17.22 -9.84
CA GLN A 91 -1.61 -18.27 -10.74
C GLN A 91 -2.46 -19.56 -10.67
N ARG A 92 -3.01 -19.88 -9.49
CA ARG A 92 -3.87 -21.04 -9.28
C ARG A 92 -5.35 -20.78 -9.59
N GLY A 93 -5.72 -19.56 -9.96
CA GLY A 93 -7.11 -19.18 -10.17
C GLY A 93 -7.97 -19.18 -8.90
N GLU A 94 -7.35 -19.16 -7.71
CA GLU A 94 -8.06 -19.15 -6.44
C GLU A 94 -8.67 -17.78 -6.12
N VAL A 95 -8.05 -16.71 -6.65
CA VAL A 95 -8.50 -15.33 -6.48
C VAL A 95 -8.53 -14.59 -7.80
N ARG A 96 -9.40 -13.56 -7.87
CA ARG A 96 -9.37 -12.54 -8.90
C ARG A 96 -9.12 -11.19 -8.24
N ILE A 97 -8.07 -10.49 -8.69
CA ILE A 97 -7.76 -9.14 -8.21
C ILE A 97 -8.71 -8.16 -8.90
N ILE A 98 -9.39 -7.34 -8.10
CA ILE A 98 -10.36 -6.35 -8.56
C ILE A 98 -9.93 -4.92 -8.30
N ALA A 99 -8.93 -4.72 -7.43
CA ALA A 99 -8.17 -3.47 -7.32
C ALA A 99 -6.72 -3.79 -6.99
N ASP A 100 -5.81 -3.08 -7.66
CA ASP A 100 -4.36 -3.32 -7.51
C ASP A 100 -3.61 -1.99 -7.36
N THR A 101 -3.44 -1.56 -6.10
CA THR A 101 -2.66 -0.36 -5.79
C THR A 101 -1.16 -0.64 -5.68
N ARG A 102 -0.68 -1.82 -6.07
CA ARG A 102 0.74 -2.09 -6.29
C ARG A 102 1.26 -1.37 -7.54
N THR A 103 0.34 -0.89 -8.39
CA THR A 103 0.64 -0.11 -9.59
C THR A 103 0.27 1.37 -9.43
N LEU A 104 0.97 2.25 -10.16
CA LEU A 104 0.63 3.68 -10.20
C LEU A 104 -0.77 3.88 -10.77
N LYS A 105 -1.06 3.19 -11.88
CA LYS A 105 -2.36 3.28 -12.55
C LYS A 105 -3.50 2.87 -11.61
N GLY A 106 -3.40 1.71 -10.96
CA GLY A 106 -4.46 1.22 -10.06
C GLY A 106 -4.68 2.14 -8.85
N THR A 107 -3.60 2.80 -8.37
CA THR A 107 -3.73 3.81 -7.31
C THR A 107 -4.46 5.06 -7.81
N ILE A 108 -4.10 5.57 -8.99
CA ILE A 108 -4.74 6.75 -9.58
C ILE A 108 -6.21 6.45 -9.90
N ASP A 109 -6.52 5.30 -10.46
CA ASP A 109 -7.90 4.88 -10.76
C ASP A 109 -8.77 4.82 -9.49
N LEU A 110 -8.19 4.38 -8.36
CA LEU A 110 -8.91 4.24 -7.10
C LEU A 110 -9.03 5.54 -6.31
N PHE A 111 -7.95 6.33 -6.24
CA PHE A 111 -7.86 7.50 -5.34
C PHE A 111 -7.86 8.84 -6.08
N GLY A 112 -7.81 8.85 -7.42
CA GLY A 112 -7.71 10.06 -8.23
C GLY A 112 -6.35 10.75 -8.16
N GLY A 113 -5.30 10.05 -7.69
CA GLY A 113 -3.94 10.57 -7.56
C GLY A 113 -3.04 9.57 -6.85
N LEU A 114 -1.75 9.90 -6.71
CA LEU A 114 -0.81 9.07 -5.96
C LEU A 114 -1.12 9.14 -4.45
N LEU A 115 -0.95 8.01 -3.78
CA LEU A 115 -1.20 7.87 -2.34
C LEU A 115 -0.02 7.13 -1.68
N PRO A 116 1.06 7.83 -1.31
CA PRO A 116 2.17 7.25 -0.58
C PRO A 116 1.71 6.64 0.75
N SER A 117 2.15 5.44 1.07
CA SER A 117 1.77 4.77 2.32
C SER A 117 2.93 4.54 3.28
N ALA A 118 4.14 4.43 2.77
CA ALA A 118 5.34 4.25 3.59
C ALA A 118 6.18 5.53 3.59
N CYS A 119 6.42 6.09 4.77
CA CYS A 119 7.21 7.30 4.95
C CYS A 119 8.01 7.28 6.25
N LEU A 120 9.09 8.04 6.28
CA LEU A 120 9.75 8.40 7.54
C LEU A 120 8.97 9.56 8.17
N TYR A 121 8.59 9.43 9.43
CA TYR A 121 7.91 10.49 10.16
C TYR A 121 8.51 10.66 11.56
N ALA A 122 8.39 11.87 12.09
CA ALA A 122 8.81 12.20 13.44
C ALA A 122 8.01 13.42 13.95
N PRO A 123 7.94 13.63 15.28
CA PRO A 123 7.42 14.88 15.84
C PRO A 123 8.20 16.08 15.31
N ILE A 124 7.51 17.22 15.11
CA ILE A 124 8.13 18.42 14.57
C ILE A 124 9.30 18.91 15.41
N ASP A 125 9.19 18.82 16.72
CA ASP A 125 10.26 19.17 17.65
C ASP A 125 11.53 18.34 17.45
N PHE A 126 11.36 17.04 17.17
CA PHE A 126 12.50 16.15 16.87
C PHE A 126 13.19 16.59 15.58
N VAL A 127 12.42 16.89 14.54
CA VAL A 127 12.96 17.34 13.25
C VAL A 127 13.75 18.65 13.42
N GLN A 128 13.23 19.58 14.21
CA GLN A 128 13.89 20.86 14.48
C GLN A 128 15.15 20.73 15.35
N LYS A 129 15.13 19.86 16.37
CA LYS A 129 16.25 19.66 17.29
C LYS A 129 17.34 18.76 16.74
N HIS A 130 17.00 17.83 15.83
CA HIS A 130 17.90 16.79 15.32
C HIS A 130 17.94 16.73 13.79
N PRO A 131 18.16 17.85 13.07
CA PRO A 131 18.12 17.87 11.61
C PRO A 131 19.22 16.99 10.99
N ALA A 132 20.37 16.86 11.62
CA ALA A 132 21.46 16.00 11.16
C ALA A 132 21.04 14.51 11.16
N THR A 133 20.34 14.07 12.22
CA THR A 133 19.79 12.71 12.31
C THR A 133 18.74 12.45 11.25
N CYS A 134 17.81 13.41 11.06
CA CYS A 134 16.80 13.32 10.00
C CYS A 134 17.44 13.22 8.60
N GLN A 135 18.51 14.01 8.37
CA GLN A 135 19.24 13.96 7.10
C GLN A 135 19.95 12.61 6.91
N ALA A 136 20.59 12.07 7.94
CA ALA A 136 21.29 10.79 7.85
C ALA A 136 20.32 9.63 7.55
N LEU A 137 19.19 9.56 8.27
CA LEU A 137 18.15 8.56 8.05
C LEU A 137 17.55 8.67 6.66
N THR A 138 17.20 9.89 6.22
CA THR A 138 16.65 10.11 4.88
C THR A 138 17.66 9.77 3.80
N ALA A 139 18.94 10.11 4.00
CA ALA A 139 20.00 9.77 3.05
C ALA A 139 20.15 8.26 2.87
N GLY A 140 20.12 7.48 3.96
CA GLY A 140 20.14 6.02 3.89
C GLY A 140 18.97 5.45 3.10
N ILE A 141 17.76 5.96 3.36
CA ILE A 141 16.54 5.53 2.64
C ILE A 141 16.67 5.87 1.14
N VAL A 142 17.01 7.11 0.78
CA VAL A 142 17.11 7.54 -0.63
C VAL A 142 18.18 6.76 -1.38
N HIS A 143 19.31 6.45 -0.73
CA HIS A 143 20.34 5.60 -1.31
C HIS A 143 19.84 4.18 -1.61
N ALA A 144 19.10 3.58 -0.67
CA ALA A 144 18.47 2.27 -0.87
C ALA A 144 17.41 2.32 -2.00
N LEU A 145 16.58 3.36 -2.03
CA LEU A 145 15.58 3.54 -3.08
C LEU A 145 16.22 3.64 -4.47
N LYS A 146 17.31 4.39 -4.59
CA LYS A 146 18.07 4.46 -5.84
C LYS A 146 18.60 3.08 -6.26
N TRP A 147 19.19 2.33 -5.33
CA TRP A 147 19.66 0.99 -5.61
C TRP A 147 18.51 0.08 -6.10
N LEU A 148 17.33 0.13 -5.45
CA LEU A 148 16.15 -0.65 -5.86
C LEU A 148 15.66 -0.32 -7.28
N GLN A 149 15.92 0.90 -7.80
CA GLN A 149 15.55 1.24 -9.19
C GLN A 149 16.39 0.47 -10.22
N THR A 150 17.62 0.12 -9.88
CA THR A 150 18.59 -0.49 -10.81
C THR A 150 18.94 -1.93 -10.50
N ALA A 151 18.65 -2.42 -9.28
CA ALA A 151 18.96 -3.77 -8.83
C ALA A 151 18.33 -4.83 -9.74
N GLY A 152 19.18 -5.72 -10.27
CA GLY A 152 18.74 -6.88 -11.04
C GLY A 152 18.36 -8.06 -10.12
N PRO A 153 17.80 -9.15 -10.69
CA PRO A 153 17.44 -10.34 -9.92
C PRO A 153 18.60 -10.91 -9.10
N GLY A 154 19.81 -10.93 -9.68
CA GLY A 154 21.01 -11.42 -9.00
C GLY A 154 21.41 -10.56 -7.80
N ASP A 155 21.24 -9.23 -7.87
CA ASP A 155 21.54 -8.30 -6.79
C ASP A 155 20.56 -8.49 -5.63
N LEU A 156 19.27 -8.65 -5.96
CA LEU A 156 18.22 -8.93 -4.97
C LEU A 156 18.48 -10.24 -4.23
N ILE A 157 18.78 -11.32 -4.95
CA ILE A 157 19.04 -12.63 -4.33
C ILE A 157 20.27 -12.59 -3.41
N LYS A 158 21.30 -11.81 -3.75
CA LYS A 158 22.50 -11.67 -2.92
C LYS A 158 22.30 -10.80 -1.68
N THR A 159 21.40 -9.82 -1.76
CA THR A 159 21.24 -8.78 -0.73
C THR A 159 20.11 -9.09 0.24
N VAL A 160 19.01 -9.67 -0.27
CA VAL A 160 17.83 -9.97 0.55
C VAL A 160 18.09 -11.21 1.40
N PRO A 161 17.85 -11.16 2.72
CA PRO A 161 18.00 -12.33 3.58
C PRO A 161 17.10 -13.49 3.18
N GLU A 162 17.59 -14.72 3.27
CA GLU A 162 16.93 -15.93 2.76
C GLU A 162 15.49 -16.14 3.26
N HIS A 163 15.22 -15.77 4.52
CA HIS A 163 13.90 -15.95 5.12
C HIS A 163 12.79 -15.13 4.44
N PHE A 164 13.13 -14.04 3.70
CA PHE A 164 12.15 -13.28 2.93
C PHE A 164 11.68 -14.00 1.67
N PHE A 165 12.48 -14.94 1.15
CA PHE A 165 12.09 -15.71 -0.04
C PHE A 165 11.03 -16.78 0.25
N GLN A 166 10.81 -17.14 1.51
CA GLN A 166 9.85 -18.16 1.93
C GLN A 166 9.96 -19.48 1.13
N GLY A 167 11.19 -19.80 0.71
CA GLY A 167 11.51 -20.99 -0.09
C GLY A 167 11.28 -20.85 -1.60
N ASP A 168 10.75 -19.72 -2.08
CA ASP A 168 10.50 -19.50 -3.52
C ASP A 168 11.07 -18.15 -3.99
N ARG A 169 12.33 -18.16 -4.41
CA ARG A 169 13.03 -16.98 -4.95
C ARG A 169 12.40 -16.45 -6.24
N ALA A 170 11.87 -17.35 -7.09
CA ALA A 170 11.27 -16.93 -8.35
C ALA A 170 9.97 -16.16 -8.11
N LEU A 171 9.13 -16.63 -7.19
CA LEU A 171 7.91 -15.95 -6.78
C LEU A 171 8.23 -14.59 -6.15
N TYR A 172 9.23 -14.53 -5.26
CA TYR A 172 9.68 -13.27 -4.67
C TYR A 172 10.10 -12.25 -5.73
N LEU A 173 10.92 -12.66 -6.70
CA LEU A 173 11.37 -11.78 -7.78
C LEU A 173 10.20 -11.30 -8.66
N ALA A 174 9.26 -12.18 -8.98
CA ALA A 174 8.06 -11.83 -9.74
C ALA A 174 7.19 -10.81 -8.98
N SER A 175 6.98 -11.03 -7.68
CA SER A 175 6.24 -10.09 -6.81
C SER A 175 6.96 -8.74 -6.69
N PHE A 176 8.29 -8.74 -6.53
CA PHE A 176 9.08 -7.51 -6.51
C PHE A 176 8.95 -6.71 -7.80
N MET A 177 9.03 -7.38 -8.96
CA MET A 177 8.89 -6.72 -10.25
C MET A 177 7.51 -6.05 -10.43
N LYS A 178 6.45 -6.65 -9.89
CA LYS A 178 5.10 -6.04 -9.90
C LYS A 178 5.01 -4.77 -9.06
N VAL A 179 5.70 -4.70 -7.92
CA VAL A 179 5.62 -3.54 -7.02
C VAL A 179 6.70 -2.49 -7.28
N ARG A 180 7.69 -2.79 -8.11
CA ARG A 180 8.87 -1.94 -8.33
C ARG A 180 8.50 -0.51 -8.74
N GLU A 181 7.52 -0.33 -9.63
CA GLU A 181 7.08 1.00 -10.06
C GLU A 181 6.45 1.82 -8.93
N SER A 182 5.92 1.19 -7.91
CA SER A 182 5.32 1.85 -6.75
C SER A 182 6.36 2.37 -5.75
N ILE A 183 7.59 1.86 -5.81
CA ILE A 183 8.70 2.32 -4.98
C ILE A 183 9.11 3.72 -5.44
N SER A 184 9.29 4.63 -4.48
CA SER A 184 9.74 5.98 -4.79
C SER A 184 11.15 5.96 -5.41
N PRO A 185 11.40 6.65 -6.53
CA PRO A 185 12.74 6.68 -7.11
C PRO A 185 13.72 7.56 -6.33
N ASP A 186 13.22 8.56 -5.60
CA ASP A 186 14.02 9.63 -5.02
C ASP A 186 13.61 10.06 -3.60
N GLY A 187 12.61 9.41 -3.03
CA GLY A 187 12.14 9.69 -1.68
C GLY A 187 11.26 10.93 -1.52
N LEU A 188 11.01 11.69 -2.61
CA LEU A 188 10.20 12.90 -2.54
C LEU A 188 8.70 12.58 -2.36
N MET A 189 8.02 13.36 -1.54
CA MET A 189 6.55 13.39 -1.52
C MET A 189 6.06 14.01 -2.83
N PRO A 190 5.23 13.30 -3.62
CA PRO A 190 4.61 13.87 -4.82
C PRO A 190 3.77 15.10 -4.47
N ALA A 191 3.71 16.08 -5.36
CA ALA A 191 3.12 17.40 -5.08
C ALA A 191 1.64 17.32 -4.67
N ASP A 192 0.88 16.41 -5.29
CA ASP A 192 -0.57 16.21 -5.09
C ASP A 192 -0.91 15.13 -4.05
N ALA A 193 0.08 14.37 -3.57
CA ALA A 193 -0.16 13.21 -2.72
C ALA A 193 -0.83 13.57 -1.38
N ALA A 194 -0.41 14.67 -0.75
CA ALA A 194 -1.02 15.13 0.49
C ALA A 194 -2.49 15.53 0.28
N GLN A 195 -2.81 16.13 -0.87
CA GLN A 195 -4.19 16.48 -1.23
C GLN A 195 -5.03 15.23 -1.54
N THR A 196 -4.45 14.24 -2.20
CA THR A 196 -5.11 12.95 -2.44
C THR A 196 -5.43 12.25 -1.12
N ALA A 197 -4.46 12.19 -0.19
CA ALA A 197 -4.67 11.61 1.14
C ALA A 197 -5.77 12.34 1.91
N LEU A 198 -5.77 13.67 1.90
CA LEU A 198 -6.79 14.47 2.58
C LEU A 198 -8.19 14.19 2.01
N ARG A 199 -8.36 14.22 0.69
CA ARG A 199 -9.65 13.92 0.04
C ARG A 199 -10.16 12.53 0.40
N SER A 200 -9.26 11.52 0.37
CA SER A 200 -9.62 10.15 0.72
C SER A 200 -10.07 10.02 2.16
N LEU A 201 -9.34 10.63 3.10
CA LEU A 201 -9.70 10.61 4.52
C LEU A 201 -11.05 11.28 4.78
N LEU A 202 -11.29 12.45 4.19
CA LEU A 202 -12.58 13.16 4.34
C LEU A 202 -13.75 12.36 3.75
N GLY A 203 -13.54 11.70 2.61
CA GLY A 203 -14.56 10.87 1.98
C GLY A 203 -14.90 9.61 2.79
N LEU A 204 -13.89 9.01 3.41
CA LEU A 204 -14.04 7.76 4.18
C LEU A 204 -14.48 7.98 5.62
N TYR A 205 -14.14 9.13 6.21
CA TYR A 205 -14.41 9.45 7.61
C TYR A 205 -15.11 10.83 7.74
N PRO A 206 -16.42 10.93 7.42
CA PRO A 206 -17.13 12.21 7.40
C PRO A 206 -17.13 12.98 8.73
N GLY A 207 -16.91 12.27 9.85
CA GLY A 207 -16.79 12.85 11.18
C GLY A 207 -15.39 13.35 11.55
N MET A 208 -14.40 13.17 10.66
CA MET A 208 -13.03 13.60 10.92
C MET A 208 -12.93 15.14 10.89
N ARG A 209 -12.48 15.71 12.02
CA ARG A 209 -12.21 17.15 12.11
C ARG A 209 -10.78 17.41 11.67
N LEU A 210 -10.63 18.21 10.63
CA LEU A 210 -9.32 18.60 10.08
C LEU A 210 -9.08 20.11 10.26
N GLU A 211 -9.77 20.72 11.21
CA GLU A 211 -9.57 22.12 11.58
C GLU A 211 -8.13 22.34 12.00
N GLY A 212 -7.45 23.29 11.35
CA GLY A 212 -6.05 23.61 11.63
C GLY A 212 -5.00 22.74 10.92
N VAL A 213 -5.41 21.76 10.12
CA VAL A 213 -4.46 20.97 9.30
C VAL A 213 -3.97 21.82 8.13
N ALA A 214 -2.73 22.28 8.21
CA ALA A 214 -2.05 22.96 7.11
C ALA A 214 -1.25 21.92 6.29
N LEU A 215 -1.77 21.46 5.14
CA LEU A 215 -1.12 20.45 4.31
C LEU A 215 0.33 20.81 3.96
N GLY A 216 0.63 22.07 3.67
CA GLY A 216 1.99 22.52 3.37
C GLY A 216 2.98 22.37 4.54
N ARG A 217 2.47 22.14 5.77
CA ARG A 217 3.27 21.90 6.98
C ARG A 217 3.28 20.44 7.41
N SER A 218 2.52 19.57 6.75
CA SER A 218 2.40 18.16 7.12
C SER A 218 3.61 17.32 6.68
N PHE A 219 4.41 17.81 5.76
CA PHE A 219 5.62 17.12 5.30
C PHE A 219 6.69 18.12 4.84
N THR A 220 7.94 17.64 4.73
CA THR A 220 9.04 18.37 4.10
C THR A 220 9.79 17.47 3.13
N ASN A 221 10.16 18.02 2.00
CA ASN A 221 11.03 17.36 1.01
C ASN A 221 12.50 17.79 1.13
N GLU A 222 12.85 18.65 2.10
CA GLU A 222 14.19 19.22 2.20
C GLU A 222 15.28 18.15 2.33
N PHE A 223 15.13 17.22 3.27
CA PHE A 223 16.10 16.15 3.50
C PHE A 223 16.22 15.19 2.29
N ALA A 224 15.09 14.88 1.66
CA ALA A 224 15.07 14.02 0.49
C ALA A 224 15.71 14.70 -0.73
N ARG A 225 15.49 16.00 -0.96
CA ARG A 225 16.17 16.75 -2.03
C ARG A 225 17.67 16.73 -1.85
N ARG A 226 18.19 17.04 -0.65
CA ARG A 226 19.63 16.99 -0.36
C ARG A 226 20.21 15.58 -0.58
N ALA A 227 19.48 14.54 -0.20
CA ALA A 227 19.90 13.17 -0.42
C ALA A 227 19.88 12.79 -1.91
N LYS A 228 18.82 13.19 -2.64
CA LYS A 228 18.71 13.02 -4.09
C LYS A 228 19.90 13.64 -4.83
N ASP A 229 20.23 14.89 -4.51
CA ASP A 229 21.37 15.60 -5.12
C ASP A 229 22.70 14.90 -4.83
N ARG A 230 22.89 14.45 -3.58
CA ARG A 230 24.08 13.73 -3.15
C ARG A 230 24.29 12.41 -3.89
N PHE A 231 23.23 11.64 -4.09
CA PHE A 231 23.30 10.31 -4.69
C PHE A 231 22.93 10.30 -6.19
N LYS A 232 22.53 11.43 -6.77
CA LYS A 232 22.02 11.52 -8.14
C LYS A 232 20.85 10.55 -8.38
N ALA A 233 19.92 10.51 -7.44
CA ALA A 233 18.75 9.61 -7.45
C ALA A 233 17.59 10.21 -8.27
#